data_b8a3bd3ad524e4d5b23c975423e5150e
#
_entry.id   b8a3bd3ad524e4d5b23c975423e5150e
#
_cell.length_a   1.000
_cell.length_b   1.000
_cell.length_c   1.000
_cell.angle_alpha   90.00
_cell.angle_beta   90.00
_cell.angle_gamma   90.00
#
_symmetry.space_group_name_H-M   'P 1'
#
loop_
_entity.id
_entity.type
_entity.pdbx_description
1 polymer ?
#
loop_
_entity_poly.entity_id
_entity_poly.type
_entity_poly.pdbx_seq_one_letter_code
_entity_poly.pdbx_strand_id
1 'polypeptide(L)'
;MDGRGDGHRGDVGPERWSQAFPQLARAGLSEKLRMLLEQAEAAHLGSASLLRALGREDRAQRAEQFAAWTRLELDEPELVQRLHAVTKGLQNASGLGALLDRALHGALSLLHADRGNVQIRDPATGSLRIVAQHGFDAAFLDYFAVVADDGSACGRAAAQRTQTVIVDVSIDPGFAPHREIAAASGFRAVQSTPLTNDADRVLGVVSIHYPHPYRPPDRDLLLMRRFGQRVGAIVGDHLSAFPDGLAGDPLGWSVASRFGSRPVLREPSPWQSTRR
;
A
#
# COMPACT_ATOMS: atom_id res chain seq x y z
N MET A 1 -30.95 42.58 19.09
CA MET A 1 -31.24 41.67 17.96
C MET A 1 -29.93 41.20 17.39
N ASP A 2 -29.48 40.10 17.92
CA ASP A 2 -28.14 39.52 17.62
C ASP A 2 -28.24 38.58 16.43
N GLY A 3 -27.52 38.90 15.37
CA GLY A 3 -27.30 38.03 14.25
C GLY A 3 -25.83 37.53 14.25
N ARG A 4 -25.58 36.39 14.92
CA ARG A 4 -24.29 35.72 14.84
C ARG A 4 -24.22 34.95 13.51
N GLY A 5 -23.39 35.43 12.59
CA GLY A 5 -23.02 34.72 11.40
C GLY A 5 -21.94 33.67 11.72
N ASP A 6 -22.33 32.43 11.74
CA ASP A 6 -21.41 31.28 11.78
C ASP A 6 -20.61 31.22 10.48
N GLY A 7 -19.38 31.69 10.55
CA GLY A 7 -18.38 31.48 9.50
C GLY A 7 -17.88 30.04 9.49
N HIS A 8 -18.56 29.17 8.76
CA HIS A 8 -18.00 27.88 8.38
C HIS A 8 -16.75 28.12 7.52
N ARG A 9 -15.58 28.13 8.17
CA ARG A 9 -14.30 27.91 7.48
C ARG A 9 -14.28 26.43 7.08
N GLY A 10 -14.77 26.15 5.88
CA GLY A 10 -14.60 24.86 5.27
C GLY A 10 -13.11 24.56 5.13
N ASP A 11 -12.64 23.64 5.93
CA ASP A 11 -11.33 23.01 5.79
C ASP A 11 -11.31 22.33 4.43
N VAL A 12 -10.65 22.96 3.46
CA VAL A 12 -10.53 22.44 2.09
C VAL A 12 -9.39 21.45 2.11
N GLY A 13 -9.65 20.23 2.59
CA GLY A 13 -8.69 19.15 2.58
C GLY A 13 -8.13 18.89 1.18
N PRO A 14 -6.93 18.30 1.08
CA PRO A 14 -6.21 18.05 -0.17
C PRO A 14 -7.00 17.27 -1.23
N GLU A 15 -8.09 16.62 -0.83
CA GLU A 15 -8.94 15.82 -1.73
C GLU A 15 -9.76 16.65 -2.74
N ARG A 16 -10.10 17.89 -2.44
CA ARG A 16 -10.84 18.76 -3.38
C ARG A 16 -10.00 19.20 -4.58
N TRP A 17 -8.70 19.27 -4.40
CA TRP A 17 -7.78 19.63 -5.48
C TRP A 17 -7.60 18.49 -6.48
N SER A 18 -7.57 17.24 -6.03
CA SER A 18 -7.42 16.06 -6.89
C SER A 18 -8.63 15.81 -7.80
N GLN A 19 -9.82 16.34 -7.47
CA GLN A 19 -11.01 16.20 -8.31
C GLN A 19 -11.08 17.21 -9.46
N ALA A 20 -10.39 18.34 -9.36
CA ALA A 20 -10.37 19.36 -10.41
C ALA A 20 -9.34 19.07 -11.54
N PHE A 21 -8.37 18.21 -11.28
CA PHE A 21 -7.21 17.99 -12.14
C PHE A 21 -7.39 17.12 -13.40
N PRO A 22 -8.30 16.15 -13.50
CA PRO A 22 -8.40 15.28 -14.67
C PRO A 22 -8.73 16.02 -15.98
N GLN A 23 -9.33 17.20 -15.89
CA GLN A 23 -9.70 17.99 -17.08
C GLN A 23 -8.56 18.89 -17.58
N LEU A 24 -7.64 19.29 -16.71
CA LEU A 24 -6.53 20.17 -17.04
C LEU A 24 -5.34 19.43 -17.67
N ALA A 25 -5.21 18.14 -17.41
CA ALA A 25 -4.13 17.32 -17.92
C ALA A 25 -4.23 17.04 -19.44
N ARG A 26 -5.42 17.16 -20.04
CA ARG A 26 -5.60 17.06 -21.50
C ARG A 26 -5.09 18.29 -22.26
N ALA A 27 -4.83 19.40 -21.56
CA ALA A 27 -4.42 20.67 -22.14
C ALA A 27 -2.94 21.04 -21.87
N GLY A 28 -2.15 20.13 -21.28
CA GLY A 28 -0.89 20.51 -20.64
C GLY A 28 -1.18 21.33 -19.37
N LEU A 29 -0.37 21.18 -18.34
CA LEU A 29 -0.47 21.99 -17.12
C LEU A 29 -0.37 23.47 -17.53
N SER A 30 -1.42 24.27 -17.25
CA SER A 30 -1.31 25.71 -17.51
C SER A 30 -0.15 26.27 -16.69
N GLU A 31 0.56 27.26 -17.22
CA GLU A 31 1.69 27.92 -16.53
C GLU A 31 1.35 28.31 -15.09
N LYS A 32 0.12 28.81 -14.90
CA LYS A 32 -0.39 29.17 -13.57
C LYS A 32 -0.48 27.99 -12.60
N LEU A 33 -0.91 26.82 -13.09
CA LEU A 33 -0.98 25.61 -12.25
C LEU A 33 0.41 25.09 -11.91
N ARG A 34 1.33 25.10 -12.87
CA ARG A 34 2.75 24.78 -12.63
C ARG A 34 3.33 25.65 -11.53
N MET A 35 3.17 26.98 -11.64
CA MET A 35 3.62 27.91 -10.59
C MET A 35 3.02 27.61 -9.21
N LEU A 36 1.73 27.29 -9.15
CA LEU A 36 1.08 26.95 -7.87
C LEU A 36 1.64 25.66 -7.25
N LEU A 37 1.91 24.65 -8.08
CA LEU A 37 2.53 23.41 -7.60
C LEU A 37 3.98 23.63 -7.14
N GLU A 38 4.78 24.43 -7.87
CA GLU A 38 6.13 24.80 -7.45
C GLU A 38 6.15 25.59 -6.13
N GLN A 39 5.20 26.49 -5.94
CA GLN A 39 5.02 27.20 -4.66
C GLN A 39 4.61 26.25 -3.53
N ALA A 40 3.71 25.31 -3.80
CA ALA A 40 3.30 24.29 -2.81
C ALA A 40 4.46 23.39 -2.40
N GLU A 41 5.27 22.92 -3.35
CA GLU A 41 6.49 22.15 -3.05
C GLU A 41 7.44 22.94 -2.16
N ALA A 42 7.75 24.19 -2.52
CA ALA A 42 8.64 25.04 -1.75
C ALA A 42 8.10 25.28 -0.32
N ALA A 43 6.79 25.49 -0.17
CA ALA A 43 6.15 25.64 1.14
C ALA A 43 6.26 24.38 1.99
N HIS A 44 6.10 23.20 1.40
CA HIS A 44 6.27 21.93 2.11
C HIS A 44 7.71 21.71 2.55
N LEU A 45 8.70 22.01 1.69
CA LEU A 45 10.12 21.93 2.05
C LEU A 45 10.50 22.92 3.16
N GLY A 46 10.00 24.15 3.08
CA GLY A 46 10.17 25.16 4.15
C GLY A 46 9.56 24.70 5.47
N SER A 47 8.36 24.13 5.44
CA SER A 47 7.69 23.55 6.61
C SER A 47 8.49 22.38 7.19
N ALA A 48 9.05 21.50 6.36
CA ALA A 48 9.87 20.39 6.80
C ALA A 48 11.13 20.88 7.55
N SER A 49 11.81 21.87 7.01
CA SER A 49 13.01 22.48 7.63
C SER A 49 12.69 23.07 9.00
N LEU A 50 11.59 23.83 9.10
CA LEU A 50 11.16 24.42 10.36
C LEU A 50 10.76 23.35 11.39
N LEU A 51 10.00 22.35 10.97
CA LEU A 51 9.56 21.25 11.85
C LEU A 51 10.76 20.45 12.39
N ARG A 52 11.79 20.23 11.56
CA ARG A 52 13.04 19.58 11.98
C ARG A 52 13.79 20.42 13.00
N ALA A 53 13.88 21.72 12.79
CA ALA A 53 14.48 22.65 13.76
C ALA A 53 13.75 22.68 15.12
N LEU A 54 12.44 22.36 15.11
CA LEU A 54 11.62 22.23 16.32
C LEU A 54 11.61 20.80 16.91
N GLY A 55 12.45 19.88 16.42
CA GLY A 55 12.53 18.50 16.87
C GLY A 55 11.29 17.65 16.52
N ARG A 56 10.51 18.08 15.52
CA ARG A 56 9.27 17.39 15.07
C ARG A 56 9.55 16.53 13.83
N GLU A 57 10.45 15.56 13.96
CA GLU A 57 10.96 14.77 12.83
C GLU A 57 9.87 14.06 12.03
N ASP A 58 8.88 13.39 12.70
CA ASP A 58 7.78 12.71 12.03
C ASP A 58 6.94 13.66 11.16
N ARG A 59 6.75 14.90 11.62
CA ARG A 59 6.01 15.92 10.87
C ARG A 59 6.85 16.48 9.73
N ALA A 60 8.15 16.65 9.96
CA ALA A 60 9.09 17.08 8.93
C ALA A 60 9.12 16.08 7.78
N GLN A 61 9.24 14.80 8.09
CA GLN A 61 9.22 13.72 7.10
C GLN A 61 7.90 13.68 6.31
N ARG A 62 6.75 13.91 6.95
CA ARG A 62 5.48 14.03 6.23
C ARG A 62 5.46 15.22 5.27
N ALA A 63 5.96 16.36 5.67
CA ALA A 63 6.04 17.53 4.81
C ALA A 63 6.96 17.28 3.59
N GLU A 64 8.07 16.59 3.77
CA GLU A 64 8.93 16.16 2.66
C GLU A 64 8.22 15.18 1.71
N GLN A 65 7.42 14.27 2.24
CA GLN A 65 6.61 13.37 1.41
C GLN A 65 5.57 14.14 0.57
N PHE A 66 4.97 15.19 1.10
CA PHE A 66 4.07 16.06 0.35
C PHE A 66 4.82 16.83 -0.75
N ALA A 67 6.02 17.37 -0.44
CA ALA A 67 6.85 18.03 -1.44
C ALA A 67 7.23 17.07 -2.58
N ALA A 68 7.69 15.87 -2.24
CA ALA A 68 8.04 14.85 -3.23
C ALA A 68 6.84 14.44 -4.09
N TRP A 69 5.64 14.35 -3.50
CA TRP A 69 4.42 14.08 -4.24
C TRP A 69 4.08 15.22 -5.21
N THR A 70 4.14 16.47 -4.76
CA THR A 70 3.90 17.64 -5.60
C THR A 70 4.90 17.71 -6.75
N ARG A 71 6.16 17.36 -6.51
CA ARG A 71 7.17 17.23 -7.56
C ARG A 71 6.80 16.14 -8.58
N LEU A 72 6.33 14.99 -8.13
CA LEU A 72 5.88 13.92 -9.03
C LEU A 72 4.68 14.37 -9.90
N GLU A 73 3.74 15.14 -9.33
CA GLU A 73 2.61 15.72 -10.09
C GLU A 73 3.06 16.68 -11.18
N LEU A 74 4.15 17.40 -10.93
CA LEU A 74 4.76 18.32 -11.91
C LEU A 74 5.49 17.57 -13.03
N ASP A 75 6.30 16.58 -12.64
CA ASP A 75 7.23 15.92 -13.56
C ASP A 75 6.58 14.77 -14.33
N GLU A 76 5.63 14.05 -13.70
CA GLU A 76 4.98 12.87 -14.29
C GLU A 76 3.44 12.88 -14.10
N PRO A 77 2.73 13.89 -14.62
CA PRO A 77 1.28 14.02 -14.42
C PRO A 77 0.47 12.83 -14.95
N GLU A 78 0.93 12.17 -16.02
CA GLU A 78 0.27 10.98 -16.56
C GLU A 78 0.33 9.79 -15.61
N LEU A 79 1.44 9.61 -14.92
CA LEU A 79 1.60 8.55 -13.92
C LEU A 79 0.65 8.77 -12.73
N VAL A 80 0.53 10.02 -12.27
CA VAL A 80 -0.39 10.41 -11.21
C VAL A 80 -1.85 10.21 -11.64
N GLN A 81 -2.20 10.53 -12.89
CA GLN A 81 -3.53 10.26 -13.45
C GLN A 81 -3.84 8.77 -13.49
N ARG A 82 -2.89 7.93 -13.89
CA ARG A 82 -3.06 6.47 -13.88
C ARG A 82 -3.36 5.98 -12.46
N LEU A 83 -2.64 6.47 -11.44
CA LEU A 83 -2.94 6.16 -10.04
C LEU A 83 -4.37 6.57 -9.66
N HIS A 84 -4.80 7.77 -10.04
CA HIS A 84 -6.15 8.26 -9.75
C HIS A 84 -7.21 7.40 -10.43
N ALA A 85 -7.01 7.03 -11.69
CA ALA A 85 -7.94 6.19 -12.44
C ALA A 85 -8.10 4.80 -11.79
N VAL A 86 -6.97 4.17 -11.44
CA VAL A 86 -6.96 2.87 -10.77
C VAL A 86 -7.70 2.96 -9.42
N THR A 87 -7.36 3.92 -8.57
CA THR A 87 -7.95 4.02 -7.22
C THR A 87 -9.42 4.43 -7.25
N LYS A 88 -9.84 5.28 -8.19
CA LYS A 88 -11.26 5.64 -8.39
C LYS A 88 -12.10 4.42 -8.80
N GLY A 89 -11.56 3.54 -9.64
CA GLY A 89 -12.22 2.31 -10.05
C GLY A 89 -12.51 1.34 -8.90
N LEU A 90 -11.78 1.44 -7.78
CA LEU A 90 -11.96 0.57 -6.61
C LEU A 90 -13.26 0.87 -5.85
N GLN A 91 -13.72 2.12 -5.83
CA GLN A 91 -14.92 2.53 -5.10
C GLN A 91 -16.20 1.83 -5.62
N ASN A 92 -16.19 1.37 -6.87
CA ASN A 92 -17.31 0.66 -7.50
C ASN A 92 -17.19 -0.87 -7.40
N ALA A 93 -16.35 -1.40 -6.52
CA ALA A 93 -16.22 -2.84 -6.33
C ALA A 93 -17.44 -3.41 -5.60
N SER A 94 -17.93 -4.58 -6.04
CA SER A 94 -19.11 -5.24 -5.48
C SER A 94 -18.89 -5.89 -4.11
N GLY A 95 -17.73 -5.68 -3.49
CA GLY A 95 -17.35 -6.18 -2.18
C GLY A 95 -15.85 -6.22 -2.00
N LEU A 96 -15.40 -6.53 -0.78
CA LEU A 96 -13.99 -6.45 -0.39
C LEU A 96 -13.08 -7.34 -1.25
N GLY A 97 -13.51 -8.57 -1.58
CA GLY A 97 -12.72 -9.46 -2.43
C GLY A 97 -12.47 -8.89 -3.83
N ALA A 98 -13.52 -8.36 -4.48
CA ALA A 98 -13.41 -7.72 -5.79
C ALA A 98 -12.57 -6.42 -5.74
N LEU A 99 -12.67 -5.68 -4.63
CA LEU A 99 -11.85 -4.50 -4.39
C LEU A 99 -10.35 -4.86 -4.34
N LEU A 100 -10.00 -5.87 -3.55
CA LEU A 100 -8.60 -6.28 -3.34
C LEU A 100 -8.00 -6.89 -4.61
N ASP A 101 -8.79 -7.62 -5.37
CA ASP A 101 -8.39 -8.17 -6.66
C ASP A 101 -8.11 -7.06 -7.69
N ARG A 102 -9.01 -6.07 -7.78
CA ARG A 102 -8.79 -4.88 -8.62
C ARG A 102 -7.60 -4.04 -8.14
N ALA A 103 -7.41 -3.91 -6.83
CA ALA A 103 -6.26 -3.21 -6.27
C ALA A 103 -4.94 -3.89 -6.66
N LEU A 104 -4.88 -5.22 -6.60
CA LEU A 104 -3.72 -5.97 -7.06
C LEU A 104 -3.42 -5.71 -8.54
N HIS A 105 -4.41 -5.88 -9.41
CA HIS A 105 -4.23 -5.65 -10.85
C HIS A 105 -3.84 -4.20 -11.15
N GLY A 106 -4.39 -3.24 -10.40
CA GLY A 106 -4.01 -1.84 -10.47
C GLY A 106 -2.53 -1.61 -10.11
N ALA A 107 -2.05 -2.20 -9.02
CA ALA A 107 -0.66 -2.11 -8.60
C ALA A 107 0.29 -2.74 -9.63
N LEU A 108 -0.05 -3.93 -10.16
CA LEU A 108 0.71 -4.59 -11.22
C LEU A 108 0.79 -3.72 -12.48
N SER A 109 -0.33 -3.14 -12.90
CA SER A 109 -0.38 -2.25 -14.07
C SER A 109 0.45 -0.97 -13.86
N LEU A 110 0.42 -0.37 -12.67
CA LEU A 110 1.20 0.84 -12.36
C LEU A 110 2.70 0.60 -12.44
N LEU A 111 3.17 -0.57 -12.00
CA LEU A 111 4.58 -0.93 -11.94
C LEU A 111 5.04 -1.82 -13.11
N HIS A 112 4.16 -2.12 -14.08
CA HIS A 112 4.46 -3.02 -15.20
C HIS A 112 5.04 -4.38 -14.73
N ALA A 113 4.42 -4.96 -13.71
CA ALA A 113 4.85 -6.21 -13.09
C ALA A 113 3.84 -7.34 -13.34
N ASP A 114 4.33 -8.58 -13.37
CA ASP A 114 3.53 -9.75 -13.72
C ASP A 114 3.14 -10.60 -12.52
N ARG A 115 3.67 -10.30 -11.32
CA ARG A 115 3.45 -11.11 -10.12
C ARG A 115 3.25 -10.26 -8.89
N GLY A 116 2.24 -10.61 -8.12
CA GLY A 116 1.96 -9.92 -6.87
C GLY A 116 0.87 -10.60 -6.06
N ASN A 117 0.73 -10.14 -4.83
CA ASN A 117 -0.36 -10.53 -3.95
C ASN A 117 -0.79 -9.37 -3.04
N VAL A 118 -2.02 -9.47 -2.56
CA VAL A 118 -2.53 -8.63 -1.47
C VAL A 118 -2.82 -9.53 -0.29
N GLN A 119 -2.32 -9.12 0.85
CA GLN A 119 -2.57 -9.77 2.12
C GLN A 119 -3.33 -8.82 3.03
N ILE A 120 -4.31 -9.34 3.78
CA ILE A 120 -5.04 -8.59 4.81
C ILE A 120 -4.61 -9.09 6.18
N ARG A 121 -4.52 -8.16 7.12
CA ARG A 121 -4.17 -8.45 8.50
C ARG A 121 -5.37 -8.98 9.24
N ASP A 122 -5.24 -10.17 9.80
CA ASP A 122 -6.22 -10.76 10.70
C ASP A 122 -6.23 -9.96 12.02
N PRO A 123 -7.34 -9.35 12.40
CA PRO A 123 -7.39 -8.51 13.60
C PRO A 123 -7.22 -9.28 14.90
N ALA A 124 -7.54 -10.58 14.91
CA ALA A 124 -7.44 -11.41 16.11
C ALA A 124 -6.01 -11.90 16.36
N THR A 125 -5.30 -12.28 15.29
CA THR A 125 -3.95 -12.88 15.39
C THR A 125 -2.85 -11.90 15.00
N GLY A 126 -3.17 -10.85 14.27
CA GLY A 126 -2.21 -9.91 13.70
C GLY A 126 -1.45 -10.47 12.49
N SER A 127 -1.66 -11.72 12.12
CA SER A 127 -1.03 -12.34 10.95
C SER A 127 -1.58 -11.81 9.63
N LEU A 128 -0.77 -11.89 8.57
CA LEU A 128 -1.19 -11.56 7.22
C LEU A 128 -1.68 -12.82 6.49
N ARG A 129 -2.78 -12.70 5.76
CA ARG A 129 -3.34 -13.77 4.93
C ARG A 129 -3.52 -13.30 3.49
N ILE A 130 -3.10 -14.13 2.51
CA ILE A 130 -3.29 -13.83 1.08
C ILE A 130 -4.79 -13.87 0.76
N VAL A 131 -5.28 -12.78 0.16
CA VAL A 131 -6.69 -12.61 -0.25
C VAL A 131 -6.86 -12.37 -1.74
N ALA A 132 -5.82 -11.87 -2.40
CA ALA A 132 -5.72 -11.77 -3.85
C ALA A 132 -4.30 -12.08 -4.29
N GLN A 133 -4.15 -12.72 -5.46
CA GLN A 133 -2.85 -13.06 -6.02
C GLN A 133 -2.87 -13.10 -7.55
N HIS A 134 -1.71 -12.89 -8.15
CA HIS A 134 -1.49 -13.04 -9.58
C HIS A 134 -0.09 -13.59 -9.85
N GLY A 135 -0.01 -14.61 -10.70
CA GLY A 135 1.26 -15.17 -11.17
C GLY A 135 1.94 -16.17 -10.23
N PHE A 136 1.25 -16.65 -9.18
CA PHE A 136 1.79 -17.65 -8.25
C PHE A 136 1.06 -18.98 -8.32
N ASP A 137 1.79 -20.05 -8.06
CA ASP A 137 1.27 -21.42 -7.99
C ASP A 137 0.78 -21.80 -6.57
N ALA A 138 0.24 -23.00 -6.45
CA ALA A 138 -0.28 -23.51 -5.18
C ALA A 138 0.81 -23.62 -4.11
N ALA A 139 2.05 -23.98 -4.48
CA ALA A 139 3.15 -24.15 -3.52
C ALA A 139 3.49 -22.82 -2.83
N PHE A 140 3.54 -21.72 -3.59
CA PHE A 140 3.73 -20.39 -3.03
C PHE A 140 2.56 -19.98 -2.11
N LEU A 141 1.32 -20.23 -2.57
CA LEU A 141 0.12 -19.86 -1.82
C LEU A 141 0.00 -20.62 -0.51
N ASP A 142 0.31 -21.91 -0.51
CA ASP A 142 0.30 -22.74 0.69
C ASP A 142 1.41 -22.32 1.66
N TYR A 143 2.61 -22.00 1.14
CA TYR A 143 3.74 -21.56 1.96
C TYR A 143 3.48 -20.24 2.67
N PHE A 144 2.94 -19.24 1.94
CA PHE A 144 2.64 -17.90 2.45
C PHE A 144 1.17 -17.70 2.83
N ALA A 145 0.40 -18.78 3.00
CA ALA A 145 -1.01 -18.70 3.37
C ALA A 145 -1.25 -17.85 4.61
N VAL A 146 -0.34 -17.94 5.60
CA VAL A 146 -0.33 -17.16 6.83
C VAL A 146 1.09 -16.69 7.11
N VAL A 147 1.30 -15.38 7.22
CA VAL A 147 2.56 -14.77 7.62
C VAL A 147 2.38 -14.13 9.00
N ALA A 148 3.10 -14.65 9.99
CA ALA A 148 3.02 -14.20 11.38
C ALA A 148 4.34 -13.60 11.92
N ASP A 149 5.39 -13.58 11.09
CA ASP A 149 6.73 -13.09 11.43
C ASP A 149 7.18 -11.98 10.48
N ASP A 150 8.34 -11.41 10.77
CA ASP A 150 9.00 -10.37 9.99
C ASP A 150 10.16 -10.87 9.12
N GLY A 151 10.26 -12.17 8.87
CA GLY A 151 11.27 -12.76 7.99
C GLY A 151 11.03 -12.42 6.52
N SER A 152 9.77 -12.34 6.10
CA SER A 152 9.37 -11.98 4.74
C SER A 152 9.28 -10.46 4.53
N ALA A 153 9.25 -10.01 3.27
CA ALA A 153 9.10 -8.59 2.95
C ALA A 153 7.75 -8.02 3.42
N CYS A 154 6.66 -8.78 3.26
CA CYS A 154 5.32 -8.37 3.71
C CYS A 154 5.24 -8.30 5.24
N GLY A 155 5.82 -9.26 5.95
CA GLY A 155 5.91 -9.25 7.41
C GLY A 155 6.68 -8.03 7.92
N ARG A 156 7.86 -7.74 7.34
CA ARG A 156 8.64 -6.53 7.66
C ARG A 156 7.84 -5.26 7.40
N ALA A 157 7.19 -5.16 6.24
CA ALA A 157 6.39 -3.98 5.90
C ALA A 157 5.24 -3.76 6.90
N ALA A 158 4.57 -4.83 7.33
CA ALA A 158 3.49 -4.73 8.31
C ALA A 158 4.01 -4.37 9.72
N ALA A 159 5.13 -4.97 10.15
CA ALA A 159 5.72 -4.73 11.47
C ALA A 159 6.29 -3.31 11.58
N GLN A 160 7.03 -2.86 10.56
CA GLN A 160 7.67 -1.54 10.53
C GLN A 160 6.72 -0.42 10.07
N ARG A 161 5.53 -0.77 9.56
CA ARG A 161 4.53 0.18 9.04
C ARG A 161 5.08 1.06 7.91
N THR A 162 6.05 0.55 7.16
CA THR A 162 6.71 1.25 6.05
C THR A 162 6.95 0.30 4.89
N GLN A 163 7.20 0.85 3.71
CA GLN A 163 7.56 0.04 2.55
C GLN A 163 8.85 -0.72 2.81
N THR A 164 8.85 -1.99 2.40
CA THR A 164 10.03 -2.85 2.43
C THR A 164 10.40 -3.25 1.01
N VAL A 165 11.65 -3.05 0.65
CA VAL A 165 12.23 -3.50 -0.62
C VAL A 165 13.36 -4.48 -0.32
N ILE A 166 13.23 -5.69 -0.84
CA ILE A 166 14.33 -6.66 -0.88
C ILE A 166 14.83 -6.73 -2.32
N VAL A 167 15.97 -6.11 -2.56
CA VAL A 167 16.54 -5.94 -3.90
C VAL A 167 16.97 -7.28 -4.51
N ASP A 168 17.43 -8.21 -3.67
CA ASP A 168 17.75 -9.58 -4.04
C ASP A 168 17.50 -10.53 -2.87
N VAL A 169 16.46 -11.34 -2.97
CA VAL A 169 16.04 -12.29 -1.93
C VAL A 169 17.07 -13.41 -1.72
N SER A 170 17.95 -13.67 -2.69
CA SER A 170 18.96 -14.74 -2.59
C SER A 170 20.09 -14.39 -1.63
N ILE A 171 20.33 -13.11 -1.38
CA ILE A 171 21.41 -12.63 -0.51
C ILE A 171 20.92 -11.93 0.75
N ASP A 172 19.63 -11.53 0.82
CA ASP A 172 19.06 -10.90 2.01
C ASP A 172 19.10 -11.88 3.20
N PRO A 173 19.76 -11.51 4.32
CA PRO A 173 19.90 -12.44 5.45
C PRO A 173 18.56 -12.77 6.13
N GLY A 174 17.67 -11.81 6.27
CA GLY A 174 16.38 -12.00 6.92
C GLY A 174 15.41 -12.81 6.05
N PHE A 175 15.63 -12.86 4.72
CA PHE A 175 14.82 -13.66 3.80
C PHE A 175 15.36 -15.09 3.63
N ALA A 176 16.44 -15.46 4.32
CA ALA A 176 17.07 -16.76 4.20
C ALA A 176 16.11 -17.97 4.31
N PRO A 177 15.11 -17.98 5.26
CA PRO A 177 14.17 -19.09 5.37
C PRO A 177 13.23 -19.27 4.16
N HIS A 178 13.09 -18.25 3.32
CA HIS A 178 12.14 -18.21 2.21
C HIS A 178 12.82 -18.31 0.82
N ARG A 179 14.16 -18.50 0.77
CA ARG A 179 14.91 -18.49 -0.52
C ARG A 179 14.51 -19.63 -1.44
N GLU A 180 14.26 -20.81 -0.90
CA GLU A 180 13.89 -21.99 -1.67
C GLU A 180 12.56 -21.79 -2.40
N ILE A 181 11.52 -21.32 -1.66
CA ILE A 181 10.21 -21.06 -2.27
C ILE A 181 10.28 -19.87 -3.24
N ALA A 182 11.11 -18.86 -2.99
CA ALA A 182 11.31 -17.76 -3.92
C ALA A 182 11.92 -18.22 -5.24
N ALA A 183 12.94 -19.07 -5.18
CA ALA A 183 13.58 -19.68 -6.35
C ALA A 183 12.59 -20.56 -7.14
N ALA A 184 11.82 -21.40 -6.46
CA ALA A 184 10.81 -22.24 -7.07
C ALA A 184 9.70 -21.40 -7.74
N SER A 185 9.28 -20.30 -7.11
CA SER A 185 8.27 -19.37 -7.64
C SER A 185 8.82 -18.37 -8.66
N GLY A 186 10.13 -18.40 -8.94
CA GLY A 186 10.78 -17.63 -10.01
C GLY A 186 10.85 -16.13 -9.75
N PHE A 187 11.05 -15.66 -8.51
CA PHE A 187 11.30 -14.25 -8.23
C PHE A 187 12.61 -14.04 -7.46
N ARG A 188 13.22 -12.87 -7.67
CA ARG A 188 14.50 -12.46 -7.08
C ARG A 188 14.41 -11.16 -6.29
N ALA A 189 13.41 -10.34 -6.53
CA ALA A 189 13.19 -9.12 -5.76
C ALA A 189 11.73 -8.96 -5.38
N VAL A 190 11.46 -8.24 -4.29
CA VAL A 190 10.11 -7.98 -3.81
C VAL A 190 10.00 -6.59 -3.20
N GLN A 191 8.92 -5.88 -3.55
CA GLN A 191 8.51 -4.62 -2.94
C GLN A 191 7.18 -4.85 -2.23
N SER A 192 7.14 -4.63 -0.93
CA SER A 192 5.93 -4.72 -0.10
C SER A 192 5.53 -3.34 0.41
N THR A 193 4.28 -2.95 0.18
CA THR A 193 3.72 -1.65 0.55
C THR A 193 2.54 -1.84 1.49
N PRO A 194 2.57 -1.25 2.70
CA PRO A 194 1.45 -1.32 3.63
C PRO A 194 0.20 -0.63 3.08
N LEU A 195 -0.97 -1.22 3.32
CA LEU A 195 -2.28 -0.64 3.13
C LEU A 195 -2.70 0.01 4.45
N THR A 196 -2.60 1.33 4.55
CA THR A 196 -2.88 2.07 5.79
C THR A 196 -4.17 2.86 5.69
N ASN A 197 -4.99 2.83 6.74
CA ASN A 197 -6.16 3.69 6.84
C ASN A 197 -5.80 5.10 7.35
N ASP A 198 -6.80 5.99 7.44
CA ASP A 198 -6.61 7.37 7.89
C ASP A 198 -6.12 7.51 9.34
N ALA A 199 -6.32 6.46 10.15
CA ALA A 199 -5.76 6.38 11.51
C ALA A 199 -4.34 5.77 11.54
N ASP A 200 -3.66 5.68 10.38
CA ASP A 200 -2.30 5.14 10.25
C ASP A 200 -2.17 3.66 10.67
N ARG A 201 -3.28 2.91 10.71
CA ARG A 201 -3.27 1.47 11.01
C ARG A 201 -3.02 0.66 9.75
N VAL A 202 -2.10 -0.28 9.82
CA VAL A 202 -1.85 -1.24 8.73
C VAL A 202 -2.98 -2.28 8.73
N LEU A 203 -3.78 -2.28 7.67
CA LEU A 203 -4.88 -3.22 7.43
C LEU A 203 -4.44 -4.41 6.57
N GLY A 204 -3.35 -4.26 5.85
CA GLY A 204 -2.82 -5.29 4.96
C GLY A 204 -1.55 -4.82 4.25
N VAL A 205 -1.11 -5.59 3.27
CA VAL A 205 0.09 -5.33 2.47
C VAL A 205 -0.17 -5.73 1.02
N VAL A 206 0.26 -4.91 0.08
CA VAL A 206 0.41 -5.30 -1.33
C VAL A 206 1.87 -5.57 -1.63
N SER A 207 2.18 -6.72 -2.21
CA SER A 207 3.54 -7.13 -2.55
C SER A 207 3.67 -7.39 -4.05
N ILE A 208 4.67 -6.77 -4.66
CA ILE A 208 5.03 -6.91 -6.08
C ILE A 208 6.35 -7.64 -6.16
N HIS A 209 6.43 -8.64 -7.04
CA HIS A 209 7.59 -9.52 -7.16
C HIS A 209 8.20 -9.42 -8.55
N TYR A 210 9.53 -9.44 -8.61
CA TYR A 210 10.30 -9.29 -9.85
C TYR A 210 11.20 -10.50 -10.08
N PRO A 211 11.35 -10.97 -11.35
CA PRO A 211 12.10 -12.18 -11.67
C PRO A 211 13.63 -12.02 -11.54
N HIS A 212 14.10 -10.77 -11.49
CA HIS A 212 15.51 -10.43 -11.36
C HIS A 212 15.74 -9.53 -10.14
N PRO A 213 16.98 -9.40 -9.63
CA PRO A 213 17.31 -8.38 -8.65
C PRO A 213 16.86 -7.01 -9.17
N TYR A 214 16.12 -6.28 -8.33
CA TYR A 214 15.51 -5.03 -8.75
C TYR A 214 15.43 -4.04 -7.59
N ARG A 215 15.84 -2.80 -7.84
CA ARG A 215 15.65 -1.66 -6.95
C ARG A 215 14.64 -0.72 -7.61
N PRO A 216 13.42 -0.62 -7.11
CA PRO A 216 12.45 0.35 -7.61
C PRO A 216 12.99 1.78 -7.54
N PRO A 217 12.78 2.61 -8.56
CA PRO A 217 13.11 4.04 -8.46
C PRO A 217 12.24 4.74 -7.41
N ASP A 218 12.72 5.87 -6.88
CA ASP A 218 12.05 6.61 -5.81
C ASP A 218 10.62 7.03 -6.18
N ARG A 219 10.38 7.37 -7.47
CA ARG A 219 9.05 7.69 -7.99
C ARG A 219 8.06 6.53 -7.83
N ASP A 220 8.49 5.29 -8.10
CA ASP A 220 7.64 4.11 -7.98
C ASP A 220 7.36 3.78 -6.51
N LEU A 221 8.35 4.01 -5.63
CA LEU A 221 8.17 3.90 -4.19
C LEU A 221 7.16 4.92 -3.68
N LEU A 222 7.26 6.17 -4.12
CA LEU A 222 6.34 7.24 -3.76
C LEU A 222 4.92 6.94 -4.28
N LEU A 223 4.81 6.52 -5.54
CA LEU A 223 3.55 6.13 -6.17
C LEU A 223 2.85 5.03 -5.37
N MET A 224 3.59 3.95 -5.06
CA MET A 224 3.04 2.83 -4.31
C MET A 224 2.70 3.18 -2.87
N ARG A 225 3.41 4.08 -2.23
CA ARG A 225 3.04 4.61 -0.91
C ARG A 225 1.68 5.29 -0.96
N ARG A 226 1.46 6.16 -1.95
CA ARG A 226 0.16 6.82 -2.16
C ARG A 226 -0.94 5.83 -2.51
N PHE A 227 -0.61 4.84 -3.34
CA PHE A 227 -1.52 3.74 -3.65
C PHE A 227 -1.95 2.99 -2.37
N GLY A 228 -0.99 2.61 -1.53
CA GLY A 228 -1.25 1.89 -0.27
C GLY A 228 -2.12 2.67 0.70
N GLN A 229 -1.91 3.98 0.83
CA GLN A 229 -2.75 4.87 1.64
C GLN A 229 -4.20 4.93 1.12
N ARG A 230 -4.38 5.13 -0.20
CA ARG A 230 -5.72 5.22 -0.79
C ARG A 230 -6.49 3.91 -0.73
N VAL A 231 -5.83 2.81 -1.06
CA VAL A 231 -6.44 1.48 -0.97
C VAL A 231 -6.76 1.14 0.48
N GLY A 232 -5.84 1.45 1.41
CA GLY A 232 -6.05 1.22 2.83
C GLY A 232 -7.21 2.01 3.41
N ALA A 233 -7.42 3.27 3.00
CA ALA A 233 -8.60 4.06 3.39
C ALA A 233 -9.89 3.39 2.90
N ILE A 234 -9.98 3.02 1.60
CA ILE A 234 -11.16 2.36 1.03
C ILE A 234 -11.42 1.00 1.72
N VAL A 235 -10.38 0.21 1.99
CA VAL A 235 -10.50 -1.05 2.74
C VAL A 235 -10.99 -0.79 4.16
N GLY A 236 -10.48 0.26 4.83
CA GLY A 236 -10.92 0.67 6.16
C GLY A 236 -12.40 1.01 6.21
N ASP A 237 -12.90 1.74 5.22
CA ASP A 237 -14.33 2.07 5.10
C ASP A 237 -15.18 0.81 4.92
N HIS A 238 -14.75 -0.12 4.06
CA HIS A 238 -15.45 -1.40 3.88
C HIS A 238 -15.50 -2.23 5.17
N LEU A 239 -14.39 -2.33 5.89
CA LEU A 239 -14.32 -3.09 7.14
C LEU A 239 -15.14 -2.42 8.26
N SER A 240 -15.24 -1.10 8.27
CA SER A 240 -16.02 -0.34 9.25
C SER A 240 -17.52 -0.44 8.99
N ALA A 241 -17.95 -0.55 7.73
CA ALA A 241 -19.34 -0.73 7.35
C ALA A 241 -19.89 -2.10 7.75
N PHE A 242 -19.03 -3.09 8.00
CA PHE A 242 -19.39 -4.45 8.39
C PHE A 242 -18.63 -4.87 9.66
N PRO A 243 -18.89 -4.25 10.84
CA PRO A 243 -18.15 -4.53 12.07
C PRO A 243 -18.27 -5.99 12.54
N ASP A 244 -19.40 -6.66 12.24
CA ASP A 244 -19.62 -8.10 12.50
C ASP A 244 -19.14 -8.98 11.34
N GLY A 245 -18.76 -8.40 10.24
CA GLY A 245 -18.38 -9.10 9.01
C GLY A 245 -17.08 -9.89 9.11
N LEU A 246 -16.28 -9.70 10.16
CA LEU A 246 -15.11 -10.53 10.45
C LEU A 246 -15.45 -11.77 11.29
N ALA A 247 -16.64 -11.81 11.94
CA ALA A 247 -17.09 -12.98 12.71
C ALA A 247 -17.70 -14.09 11.84
N GLY A 248 -18.17 -13.75 10.62
CA GLY A 248 -18.65 -14.72 9.64
C GLY A 248 -17.83 -14.54 8.38
N ASP A 249 -16.84 -15.34 8.12
CA ASP A 249 -15.99 -15.41 6.92
C ASP A 249 -16.29 -14.38 5.79
N PRO A 250 -16.15 -13.04 6.01
CA PRO A 250 -16.55 -12.02 5.04
C PRO A 250 -15.61 -11.96 3.84
N LEU A 251 -14.46 -12.62 3.95
CA LEU A 251 -13.47 -12.74 2.90
C LEU A 251 -13.49 -14.11 2.23
N GLY A 252 -14.40 -15.05 2.69
CA GLY A 252 -14.28 -16.43 2.30
C GLY A 252 -12.86 -16.94 2.67
N TRP A 253 -12.47 -16.75 3.94
CA TRP A 253 -11.13 -17.12 4.48
C TRP A 253 -10.81 -18.60 4.31
N SER A 254 -11.76 -19.39 3.90
CA SER A 254 -11.50 -20.71 3.35
C SER A 254 -10.68 -20.57 2.07
N VAL A 255 -9.36 -20.42 2.24
CA VAL A 255 -8.36 -20.44 1.15
C VAL A 255 -8.61 -21.65 0.23
N ALA A 256 -9.11 -22.73 0.79
CA ALA A 256 -9.53 -23.94 0.07
C ALA A 256 -10.63 -23.71 -0.98
N SER A 257 -11.54 -22.78 -0.77
CA SER A 257 -12.65 -22.56 -1.72
C SER A 257 -12.27 -21.67 -2.91
N ARG A 258 -11.27 -20.83 -2.78
CA ARG A 258 -10.81 -19.93 -3.88
C ARG A 258 -9.66 -20.51 -4.69
N PHE A 259 -8.80 -21.34 -4.10
CA PHE A 259 -7.56 -21.81 -4.74
C PHE A 259 -7.40 -23.35 -4.77
N GLY A 260 -8.40 -24.10 -4.32
CA GLY A 260 -8.48 -25.55 -4.54
C GLY A 260 -7.55 -26.44 -3.69
N SER A 261 -6.90 -25.93 -2.66
CA SER A 261 -5.98 -26.71 -1.83
C SER A 261 -6.35 -26.70 -0.34
N ARG A 262 -6.30 -27.87 0.31
CA ARG A 262 -6.47 -28.01 1.75
C ARG A 262 -5.25 -27.40 2.49
N PRO A 263 -5.42 -26.62 3.56
CA PRO A 263 -4.31 -26.16 4.37
C PRO A 263 -3.61 -27.36 5.01
N VAL A 264 -2.34 -27.55 4.72
CA VAL A 264 -1.48 -28.41 5.52
C VAL A 264 -1.15 -27.61 6.79
N LEU A 265 -1.75 -27.99 7.91
CA LEU A 265 -1.35 -27.48 9.22
C LEU A 265 0.11 -27.92 9.46
N ARG A 266 1.05 -27.01 9.20
CA ARG A 266 2.43 -27.21 9.67
C ARG A 266 2.45 -26.94 11.18
N GLU A 267 3.05 -27.85 11.93
CA GLU A 267 3.39 -27.62 13.33
C GLU A 267 4.26 -26.35 13.44
N PRO A 268 4.08 -25.54 14.50
CA PRO A 268 4.89 -24.35 14.71
C PRO A 268 6.37 -24.73 14.68
N SER A 269 7.15 -23.94 13.96
CA SER A 269 8.60 -24.09 13.84
C SER A 269 9.23 -24.16 15.24
N PRO A 270 10.26 -25.02 15.46
CA PRO A 270 10.93 -25.21 16.75
C PRO A 270 11.53 -23.94 17.37
N TRP A 271 11.54 -22.84 16.66
CA TRP A 271 12.15 -21.56 17.06
C TRP A 271 11.26 -20.66 17.92
N GLN A 272 10.00 -21.06 18.22
CA GLN A 272 9.11 -20.27 19.08
C GLN A 272 9.28 -20.53 20.59
N SER A 273 10.19 -21.43 21.02
CA SER A 273 10.32 -21.81 22.43
C SER A 273 11.47 -21.17 23.21
N THR A 274 12.18 -20.17 22.67
CA THR A 274 13.29 -19.52 23.38
C THR A 274 13.12 -18.01 23.52
N ARG A 275 12.04 -17.56 24.15
CA ARG A 275 12.00 -16.29 24.89
C ARG A 275 11.22 -16.51 26.18
N ARG A 276 11.93 -16.79 27.24
CA ARG A 276 11.59 -16.44 28.61
C ARG A 276 12.58 -15.39 29.10
#